data_57090cb5e1868b25bc464fc56f5c0568
#
_entry.id   57090cb5e1868b25bc464fc56f5c0568
#
_cell.length_a   1.000
_cell.length_b   1.000
_cell.length_c   1.000
_cell.angle_alpha   90.00
_cell.angle_beta   90.00
_cell.angle_gamma   90.00
#
_symmetry.space_group_name_H-M   'P 1'
#
loop_
_entity.id
_entity.type
_entity.pdbx_description
1 polymer ?
#
loop_
_entity_poly.entity_id
_entity_poly.type
_entity_poly.pdbx_seq_one_letter_code
_entity_poly.pdbx_strand_id
1 'polypeptide(L)'
;MRLSERVKVSPRVEFEQNPAKVRKSRSKKQSFESDLADFSLLLSLCVKNGLGVEKSFSWLTQRMTGPLSEQLSEIVARVELGESFLDALAETSERNSNAALSEFSSKVSLAITRGTPLSEALIAQAGTINHQLAQRDLQKANSNETKMLLPMVFLILPMSVLMASFPSLSNLGLGI
;
A
#
# COMPACT_ATOMS: atom_id res chain seq x y z
N MET A 1 -52.39 5.41 -32.95
CA MET A 1 -51.73 4.39 -32.14
C MET A 1 -50.26 4.39 -32.52
N ARG A 2 -49.43 5.20 -31.84
CA ARG A 2 -47.99 5.31 -32.11
C ARG A 2 -47.27 5.03 -30.82
N LEU A 3 -46.64 3.85 -30.76
CA LEU A 3 -45.74 3.42 -29.70
C LEU A 3 -44.39 4.13 -29.90
N SER A 4 -44.08 5.14 -29.05
CA SER A 4 -42.75 5.71 -28.97
C SER A 4 -41.93 4.92 -27.96
N GLU A 5 -41.12 4.04 -28.48
CA GLU A 5 -40.11 3.29 -27.72
C GLU A 5 -39.02 4.24 -27.23
N ARG A 6 -39.06 4.55 -25.93
CA ARG A 6 -37.96 5.28 -25.26
C ARG A 6 -36.82 4.30 -25.04
N VAL A 7 -35.83 4.38 -25.89
CA VAL A 7 -34.49 3.81 -25.62
C VAL A 7 -33.91 4.45 -24.38
N LYS A 8 -33.88 3.68 -23.30
CA LYS A 8 -33.24 4.04 -22.05
C LYS A 8 -31.72 3.93 -22.26
N VAL A 9 -31.09 5.06 -22.58
CA VAL A 9 -29.63 5.16 -22.58
C VAL A 9 -29.16 5.01 -21.14
N SER A 10 -28.47 3.90 -20.86
CA SER A 10 -27.79 3.69 -19.57
C SER A 10 -26.77 4.81 -19.34
N PRO A 11 -26.71 5.40 -18.13
CA PRO A 11 -25.67 6.34 -17.82
C PRO A 11 -24.32 5.61 -17.88
N ARG A 12 -23.48 6.05 -18.79
CA ARG A 12 -22.08 5.68 -18.88
C ARG A 12 -21.45 6.03 -17.54
N VAL A 13 -21.11 5.03 -16.74
CA VAL A 13 -20.36 5.23 -15.50
C VAL A 13 -18.98 5.72 -15.90
N GLU A 14 -18.84 7.02 -15.93
CA GLU A 14 -17.58 7.71 -16.14
C GLU A 14 -16.74 7.47 -14.88
N PHE A 15 -15.83 6.49 -14.97
CA PHE A 15 -14.85 6.17 -13.94
C PHE A 15 -13.78 7.27 -13.96
N GLU A 16 -14.18 8.48 -13.55
CA GLU A 16 -13.28 9.60 -13.35
C GLU A 16 -12.43 9.34 -12.10
N GLN A 17 -11.41 8.52 -12.26
CA GLN A 17 -10.36 8.35 -11.24
C GLN A 17 -9.56 9.66 -11.17
N ASN A 18 -9.99 10.56 -10.33
CA ASN A 18 -9.25 11.79 -10.04
C ASN A 18 -7.84 11.43 -9.53
N PRO A 19 -6.77 11.66 -10.33
CA PRO A 19 -5.42 11.19 -10.01
C PRO A 19 -4.88 11.81 -8.70
N ALA A 20 -5.37 12.98 -8.31
CA ALA A 20 -5.01 13.63 -7.05
C ALA A 20 -5.57 12.87 -5.83
N LYS A 21 -6.79 12.33 -5.93
CA LYS A 21 -7.43 11.55 -4.88
C LYS A 21 -6.75 10.20 -4.67
N VAL A 22 -6.36 9.55 -5.76
CA VAL A 22 -5.61 8.27 -5.74
C VAL A 22 -4.21 8.46 -5.14
N ARG A 23 -3.53 9.57 -5.48
CA ARG A 23 -2.20 9.89 -4.95
C ARG A 23 -2.23 10.20 -3.45
N LYS A 24 -3.23 10.92 -2.98
CA LYS A 24 -3.42 11.23 -1.54
C LYS A 24 -3.77 9.99 -0.72
N SER A 25 -4.58 9.07 -1.27
CA SER A 25 -4.92 7.80 -0.64
C SER A 25 -3.69 6.87 -0.54
N ARG A 26 -2.85 6.79 -1.58
CA ARG A 26 -1.61 6.00 -1.57
C ARG A 26 -0.60 6.52 -0.55
N SER A 27 -0.44 7.83 -0.43
CA SER A 27 0.44 8.45 0.57
C SER A 27 -0.04 8.14 1.99
N LYS A 28 -1.33 8.23 2.26
CA LYS A 28 -1.91 7.91 3.58
C LYS A 28 -1.75 6.43 3.95
N LYS A 29 -1.90 5.52 2.98
CA LYS A 29 -1.69 4.09 3.20
C LYS A 29 -0.23 3.75 3.48
N GLN A 30 0.71 4.37 2.77
CA GLN A 30 2.14 4.15 2.97
C GLN A 30 2.59 4.67 4.34
N SER A 31 2.09 5.83 4.78
CA SER A 31 2.31 6.35 6.12
C SER A 31 1.79 5.38 7.19
N PHE A 32 0.58 4.86 7.04
CA PHE A 32 0.00 3.89 7.96
C PHE A 32 0.84 2.61 8.11
N GLU A 33 1.31 2.05 7.00
CA GLU A 33 2.15 0.84 7.02
C GLU A 33 3.51 1.10 7.69
N SER A 34 4.12 2.28 7.46
CA SER A 34 5.35 2.70 8.13
C SER A 34 5.15 2.85 9.63
N ASP A 35 4.09 3.55 10.04
CA ASP A 35 3.76 3.76 11.45
C ASP A 35 3.50 2.44 12.17
N LEU A 36 2.86 1.47 11.48
CA LEU A 36 2.63 0.13 12.02
C LEU A 36 3.93 -0.68 12.18
N ALA A 37 4.89 -0.52 11.26
CA ALA A 37 6.21 -1.17 11.40
C ALA A 37 6.95 -0.62 12.62
N ASP A 38 6.98 0.70 12.78
CA ASP A 38 7.63 1.36 13.92
C ASP A 38 6.96 0.97 15.24
N PHE A 39 5.61 0.94 15.27
CA PHE A 39 4.84 0.48 16.42
C PHE A 39 5.18 -0.97 16.79
N SER A 40 5.27 -1.87 15.79
CA SER A 40 5.60 -3.28 16.01
C SER A 40 7.01 -3.45 16.59
N LEU A 41 7.99 -2.66 16.13
CA LEU A 41 9.34 -2.67 16.68
C LEU A 41 9.36 -2.19 18.13
N LEU A 42 8.70 -1.07 18.42
CA LEU A 42 8.64 -0.53 19.78
C LEU A 42 7.92 -1.48 20.73
N LEU A 43 6.81 -2.07 20.29
CA LEU A 43 6.09 -3.08 21.07
C LEU A 43 6.96 -4.31 21.35
N SER A 44 7.72 -4.77 20.34
CA SER A 44 8.66 -5.89 20.51
C SER A 44 9.71 -5.62 21.58
N LEU A 45 10.25 -4.40 21.62
CA LEU A 45 11.21 -3.97 22.63
C LEU A 45 10.59 -3.93 24.03
N CYS A 46 9.38 -3.40 24.17
CA CYS A 46 8.68 -3.38 25.45
C CYS A 46 8.44 -4.79 25.99
N VAL A 47 7.94 -5.68 25.13
CA VAL A 47 7.66 -7.08 25.50
C VAL A 47 8.96 -7.84 25.81
N LYS A 48 10.02 -7.62 25.04
CA LYS A 48 11.34 -8.22 25.28
C LYS A 48 11.94 -7.81 26.63
N ASN A 49 11.62 -6.60 27.08
CA ASN A 49 12.02 -6.11 28.41
C ASN A 49 11.08 -6.58 29.55
N GLY A 50 10.14 -7.49 29.27
CA GLY A 50 9.26 -8.12 30.27
C GLY A 50 8.00 -7.31 30.58
N LEU A 51 7.69 -6.28 29.83
CA LEU A 51 6.42 -5.55 29.97
C LEU A 51 5.27 -6.39 29.39
N GLY A 52 4.14 -6.38 30.04
CA GLY A 52 2.93 -7.04 29.52
C GLY A 52 2.48 -6.41 28.21
N VAL A 53 1.96 -7.23 27.31
CA VAL A 53 1.57 -6.82 25.93
C VAL A 53 0.55 -5.70 25.96
N GLU A 54 -0.54 -5.86 26.70
CA GLU A 54 -1.64 -4.88 26.82
C GLU A 54 -1.14 -3.54 27.37
N LYS A 55 -0.32 -3.60 28.41
CA LYS A 55 0.24 -2.41 29.04
C LYS A 55 1.19 -1.65 28.10
N SER A 56 2.01 -2.40 27.38
CA SER A 56 2.93 -1.84 26.36
C SER A 56 2.15 -1.24 25.20
N PHE A 57 1.11 -1.91 24.75
CA PHE A 57 0.24 -1.46 23.68
C PHE A 57 -0.45 -0.13 24.03
N SER A 58 -1.11 -0.05 25.19
CA SER A 58 -1.74 1.18 25.67
C SER A 58 -0.73 2.32 25.83
N TRP A 59 0.42 2.06 26.43
CA TRP A 59 1.46 3.06 26.65
C TRP A 59 2.04 3.63 25.36
N LEU A 60 2.26 2.81 24.35
CA LEU A 60 2.74 3.22 23.04
C LEU A 60 1.67 3.99 22.27
N THR A 61 0.43 3.51 22.27
CA THR A 61 -0.69 4.15 21.56
C THR A 61 -0.89 5.60 21.99
N GLN A 62 -0.78 5.89 23.30
CA GLN A 62 -0.91 7.25 23.82
C GLN A 62 0.17 8.22 23.35
N ARG A 63 1.29 7.71 22.83
CA ARG A 63 2.43 8.51 22.35
C ARG A 63 2.53 8.62 20.85
N MET A 64 1.68 7.87 20.15
CA MET A 64 1.60 7.93 18.69
C MET A 64 0.62 9.00 18.24
N THR A 65 0.86 9.51 17.04
CA THR A 65 -0.02 10.44 16.35
C THR A 65 -0.23 9.96 14.92
N GLY A 66 -1.39 10.27 14.34
CA GLY A 66 -1.67 9.92 12.94
C GLY A 66 -2.78 8.90 12.78
N PRO A 67 -3.02 8.43 11.55
CA PRO A 67 -4.17 7.57 11.22
C PRO A 67 -4.13 6.19 11.89
N LEU A 68 -2.95 5.67 12.20
CA LEU A 68 -2.80 4.43 12.96
C LEU A 68 -3.20 4.63 14.43
N SER A 69 -2.78 5.75 15.04
CA SER A 69 -3.09 6.06 16.43
C SER A 69 -4.59 6.07 16.72
N GLU A 70 -5.41 6.58 15.79
CA GLU A 70 -6.88 6.57 15.94
C GLU A 70 -7.43 5.14 16.08
N GLN A 71 -6.94 4.21 15.26
CA GLN A 71 -7.38 2.81 15.30
C GLN A 71 -6.87 2.07 16.54
N LEU A 72 -5.62 2.32 16.92
CA LEU A 72 -5.07 1.71 18.13
C LEU A 72 -5.73 2.25 19.40
N SER A 73 -6.09 3.53 19.43
CA SER A 73 -6.81 4.15 20.56
C SER A 73 -8.20 3.56 20.73
N GLU A 74 -8.87 3.19 19.65
CA GLU A 74 -10.15 2.50 19.72
C GLU A 74 -10.01 1.14 20.42
N ILE A 75 -8.96 0.38 20.10
CA ILE A 75 -8.67 -0.90 20.76
C ILE A 75 -8.44 -0.69 22.25
N VAL A 76 -7.62 0.31 22.63
CA VAL A 76 -7.34 0.62 24.03
C VAL A 76 -8.61 0.99 24.78
N ALA A 77 -9.46 1.84 24.21
CA ALA A 77 -10.72 2.25 24.84
C ALA A 77 -11.67 1.06 25.07
N ARG A 78 -11.74 0.10 24.16
CA ARG A 78 -12.54 -1.12 24.32
C ARG A 78 -12.01 -2.02 25.41
N VAL A 79 -10.68 -2.17 25.51
CA VAL A 79 -10.03 -2.92 26.59
C VAL A 79 -10.28 -2.26 27.96
N GLU A 80 -10.24 -0.93 28.03
CA GLU A 80 -10.55 -0.18 29.25
C GLU A 80 -12.02 -0.35 29.68
N LEU A 81 -12.93 -0.62 28.74
CA LEU A 81 -14.33 -0.96 29.01
C LEU A 81 -14.52 -2.42 29.43
N GLY A 82 -13.45 -3.22 29.50
CA GLY A 82 -13.45 -4.60 29.98
C GLY A 82 -13.54 -5.66 28.89
N GLU A 83 -13.38 -5.28 27.62
CA GLU A 83 -13.30 -6.24 26.53
C GLU A 83 -11.93 -6.94 26.52
N SER A 84 -11.90 -8.20 26.03
CA SER A 84 -10.63 -8.90 25.81
C SER A 84 -9.76 -8.19 24.79
N PHE A 85 -8.47 -8.02 25.08
CA PHE A 85 -7.52 -7.39 24.17
C PHE A 85 -7.49 -8.07 22.79
N LEU A 86 -7.56 -9.41 22.74
CA LEU A 86 -7.53 -10.16 21.49
C LEU A 86 -8.81 -9.94 20.68
N ASP A 87 -9.98 -9.88 21.34
CA ASP A 87 -11.24 -9.67 20.65
C ASP A 87 -11.35 -8.24 20.12
N ALA A 88 -10.99 -7.24 20.91
CA ALA A 88 -10.94 -5.85 20.50
C ALA A 88 -9.98 -5.64 19.30
N LEU A 89 -8.81 -6.29 19.34
CA LEU A 89 -7.82 -6.23 18.28
C LEU A 89 -8.34 -6.90 16.99
N ALA A 90 -8.95 -8.07 17.09
CA ALA A 90 -9.50 -8.80 15.94
C ALA A 90 -10.62 -8.01 15.27
N GLU A 91 -11.64 -7.59 16.03
CA GLU A 91 -12.79 -6.86 15.48
C GLU A 91 -12.40 -5.52 14.86
N THR A 92 -11.51 -4.76 15.51
CA THR A 92 -11.04 -3.50 14.94
C THR A 92 -10.27 -3.71 13.64
N SER A 93 -9.47 -4.77 13.55
CA SER A 93 -8.70 -5.11 12.35
C SER A 93 -9.60 -5.55 11.19
N GLU A 94 -10.65 -6.30 11.44
CA GLU A 94 -11.62 -6.73 10.42
C GLU A 94 -12.43 -5.54 9.89
N ARG A 95 -12.89 -4.67 10.78
CA ARG A 95 -13.70 -3.50 10.42
C ARG A 95 -12.94 -2.49 9.56
N ASN A 96 -11.65 -2.33 9.78
CA ASN A 96 -10.85 -1.35 9.07
C ASN A 96 -10.34 -1.79 7.69
N SER A 97 -10.59 -3.02 7.26
CA SER A 97 -10.21 -3.57 5.94
C SER A 97 -8.74 -3.29 5.53
N ASN A 98 -7.85 -3.08 6.53
CA ASN A 98 -6.43 -2.84 6.29
C ASN A 98 -5.65 -4.14 6.43
N ALA A 99 -5.13 -4.66 5.32
CA ALA A 99 -4.42 -5.93 5.29
C ALA A 99 -3.22 -5.97 6.26
N ALA A 100 -2.49 -4.87 6.44
CA ALA A 100 -1.34 -4.83 7.34
C ALA A 100 -1.76 -4.92 8.82
N LEU A 101 -2.86 -4.26 9.19
CA LEU A 101 -3.41 -4.33 10.55
C LEU A 101 -4.01 -5.72 10.83
N SER A 102 -4.70 -6.31 9.85
CA SER A 102 -5.24 -7.67 9.96
C SER A 102 -4.13 -8.72 10.13
N GLU A 103 -3.04 -8.58 9.37
CA GLU A 103 -1.87 -9.44 9.51
C GLU A 103 -1.20 -9.28 10.89
N PHE A 104 -1.07 -8.03 11.38
CA PHE A 104 -0.55 -7.72 12.70
C PHE A 104 -1.43 -8.36 13.78
N SER A 105 -2.75 -8.16 13.74
CA SER A 105 -3.71 -8.74 14.65
C SER A 105 -3.60 -10.27 14.71
N SER A 106 -3.57 -10.92 13.56
CA SER A 106 -3.46 -12.39 13.46
C SER A 106 -2.16 -12.91 14.08
N LYS A 107 -1.04 -12.23 13.85
CA LYS A 107 0.27 -12.62 14.41
C LYS A 107 0.33 -12.42 15.91
N VAL A 108 -0.20 -11.31 16.43
CA VAL A 108 -0.27 -11.05 17.88
C VAL A 108 -1.17 -12.08 18.56
N SER A 109 -2.36 -12.32 18.01
CA SER A 109 -3.29 -13.30 18.54
C SER A 109 -2.67 -14.71 18.57
N LEU A 110 -2.03 -15.12 17.48
CA LEU A 110 -1.37 -16.41 17.38
C LEU A 110 -0.22 -16.54 18.39
N ALA A 111 0.59 -15.50 18.57
CA ALA A 111 1.71 -15.52 19.50
C ALA A 111 1.24 -15.62 20.94
N ILE A 112 0.21 -14.86 21.32
CA ILE A 112 -0.37 -14.90 22.68
C ILE A 112 -1.04 -16.25 22.94
N THR A 113 -1.84 -16.76 22.01
CA THR A 113 -2.58 -18.02 22.17
C THR A 113 -1.65 -19.24 22.22
N ARG A 114 -0.59 -19.24 21.41
CA ARG A 114 0.38 -20.35 21.36
C ARG A 114 1.53 -20.22 22.36
N GLY A 115 1.66 -19.10 23.05
CA GLY A 115 2.78 -18.84 23.95
C GLY A 115 4.13 -18.72 23.24
N THR A 116 4.12 -18.37 21.93
CA THR A 116 5.35 -18.17 21.17
C THR A 116 5.96 -16.81 21.50
N PRO A 117 7.28 -16.61 21.30
CA PRO A 117 7.94 -15.33 21.60
C PRO A 117 7.40 -14.21 20.70
N LEU A 118 6.45 -13.44 21.23
CA LEU A 118 5.77 -12.34 20.54
C LEU A 118 6.76 -11.30 20.02
N SER A 119 7.84 -11.03 20.74
CA SER A 119 8.86 -10.06 20.32
C SER A 119 9.50 -10.44 18.98
N GLU A 120 9.80 -11.70 18.75
CA GLU A 120 10.39 -12.17 17.48
C GLU A 120 9.37 -12.08 16.35
N ALA A 121 8.12 -12.45 16.60
CA ALA A 121 7.04 -12.32 15.61
C ALA A 121 6.83 -10.87 15.18
N LEU A 122 6.88 -9.92 16.13
CA LEU A 122 6.73 -8.49 15.86
C LEU A 122 7.94 -7.90 15.10
N ILE A 123 9.16 -8.32 15.41
CA ILE A 123 10.37 -7.91 14.67
C ILE A 123 10.28 -8.40 13.23
N ALA A 124 9.91 -9.66 13.02
CA ALA A 124 9.74 -10.23 11.69
C ALA A 124 8.65 -9.48 10.90
N GLN A 125 7.53 -9.11 11.55
CA GLN A 125 6.46 -8.31 10.94
C GLN A 125 6.97 -6.95 10.47
N ALA A 126 7.65 -6.22 11.34
CA ALA A 126 8.20 -4.92 11.02
C ALA A 126 9.20 -5.00 9.86
N GLY A 127 10.05 -6.02 9.85
CA GLY A 127 10.98 -6.29 8.77
C GLY A 127 10.27 -6.52 7.42
N THR A 128 9.20 -7.32 7.43
CA THR A 128 8.39 -7.58 6.23
C THR A 128 7.78 -6.29 5.68
N ILE A 129 7.17 -5.47 6.52
CA ILE A 129 6.57 -4.19 6.11
C ILE A 129 7.63 -3.26 5.52
N ASN A 130 8.77 -3.10 6.20
CA ASN A 130 9.86 -2.24 5.74
C ASN A 130 10.44 -2.71 4.39
N HIS A 131 10.61 -4.01 4.20
CA HIS A 131 11.00 -4.58 2.91
C HIS A 131 10.01 -4.28 1.79
N GLN A 132 8.72 -4.42 2.06
CA GLN A 132 7.67 -4.09 1.08
C GLN A 132 7.66 -2.61 0.73
N LEU A 133 7.85 -1.72 1.69
CA LEU A 133 7.95 -0.27 1.47
C LEU A 133 9.17 0.06 0.60
N ALA A 134 10.35 -0.47 0.93
CA ALA A 134 11.57 -0.28 0.15
C ALA A 134 11.43 -0.79 -1.30
N GLN A 135 10.85 -1.97 -1.50
CA GLN A 135 10.61 -2.51 -2.84
C GLN A 135 9.64 -1.64 -3.65
N ARG A 136 8.58 -1.10 -3.04
CA ARG A 136 7.64 -0.18 -3.70
C ARG A 136 8.33 1.10 -4.16
N ASP A 137 9.26 1.63 -3.37
CA ASP A 137 9.98 2.85 -3.71
C ASP A 137 11.02 2.61 -4.82
N LEU A 138 11.69 1.46 -4.84
CA LEU A 138 12.54 1.02 -5.94
C LEU A 138 11.75 0.82 -7.24
N GLN A 139 10.57 0.21 -7.18
CA GLN A 139 9.71 0.03 -8.35
C GLN A 139 9.23 1.37 -8.92
N LYS A 140 8.97 2.37 -8.07
CA LYS A 140 8.61 3.73 -8.53
C LYS A 140 9.80 4.40 -9.24
N ALA A 141 11.03 4.22 -8.74
CA ALA A 141 12.23 4.73 -9.39
C ALA A 141 12.45 4.07 -10.77
N ASN A 142 12.44 2.76 -10.86
CA ASN A 142 12.65 2.01 -12.10
C ASN A 142 11.56 2.27 -13.16
N SER A 143 10.29 2.48 -12.75
CA SER A 143 9.22 2.75 -13.72
C SER A 143 9.37 4.10 -14.44
N ASN A 144 10.11 5.03 -13.86
CA ASN A 144 10.40 6.32 -14.51
C ASN A 144 11.53 6.22 -15.55
N GLU A 145 12.53 5.35 -15.32
CA GLU A 145 13.61 5.12 -16.29
C GLU A 145 13.09 4.48 -17.59
N THR A 146 12.24 3.46 -17.47
CA THR A 146 11.67 2.79 -18.65
C THR A 146 10.78 3.73 -19.49
N LYS A 147 10.09 4.69 -18.85
CA LYS A 147 9.30 5.68 -19.58
C LYS A 147 10.14 6.71 -20.31
N MET A 148 11.37 6.95 -19.90
CA MET A 148 12.30 7.84 -20.62
C MET A 148 12.95 7.17 -21.83
N LEU A 149 13.10 5.85 -21.82
CA LEU A 149 13.67 5.09 -22.94
C LEU A 149 12.68 4.94 -24.11
N LEU A 150 11.39 4.85 -23.82
CA LEU A 150 10.35 4.64 -24.82
C LEU A 150 10.30 5.73 -25.90
N PRO A 151 10.29 7.05 -25.57
CA PRO A 151 10.32 8.09 -26.59
C PRO A 151 11.62 8.11 -27.41
N MET A 152 12.75 7.71 -26.81
CA MET A 152 14.04 7.69 -27.51
C MET A 152 14.09 6.60 -28.59
N VAL A 153 13.57 5.42 -28.31
CA VAL A 153 13.43 4.32 -29.28
C VAL A 153 12.45 4.69 -30.40
N PHE A 154 11.33 5.32 -30.04
CA PHE A 154 10.32 5.77 -31.02
C PHE A 154 10.81 6.89 -31.97
N LEU A 155 11.81 7.67 -31.55
CA LEU A 155 12.38 8.74 -32.37
C LEU A 155 13.50 8.20 -33.27
N ILE A 156 14.30 7.24 -32.80
CA ILE A 156 15.44 6.69 -33.54
C ILE A 156 14.98 5.77 -34.66
N LEU A 157 13.92 4.98 -34.44
CA LEU A 157 13.42 3.97 -35.38
C LEU A 157 12.95 4.58 -36.73
N PRO A 158 12.12 5.65 -36.79
CA PRO A 158 11.71 6.25 -38.04
C PRO A 158 12.87 6.96 -38.76
N MET A 159 13.82 7.54 -38.02
CA MET A 159 14.97 8.21 -38.61
C MET A 159 15.94 7.20 -39.25
N SER A 160 16.13 6.03 -38.67
CA SER A 160 16.95 4.95 -39.25
C SER A 160 16.34 4.42 -40.56
N VAL A 161 15.00 4.25 -40.58
CA VAL A 161 14.27 3.80 -41.78
C VAL A 161 14.36 4.84 -42.91
N LEU A 162 14.20 6.12 -42.59
CA LEU A 162 14.34 7.21 -43.56
C LEU A 162 15.75 7.29 -44.15
N MET A 163 16.78 7.16 -43.30
CA MET A 163 18.17 7.14 -43.76
C MET A 163 18.51 5.93 -44.66
N ALA A 164 17.97 4.77 -44.31
CA ALA A 164 18.14 3.55 -45.10
C ALA A 164 17.39 3.59 -46.44
N SER A 165 16.26 4.33 -46.51
CA SER A 165 15.45 4.46 -47.69
C SER A 165 16.00 5.51 -48.69
N PHE A 166 16.80 6.45 -48.20
CA PHE A 166 17.32 7.57 -49.01
C PHE A 166 18.18 7.11 -50.24
N PRO A 167 19.15 6.17 -50.10
CA PRO A 167 19.93 5.72 -51.23
C PRO A 167 19.12 4.92 -52.27
N SER A 168 18.03 4.25 -51.80
CA SER A 168 17.14 3.52 -52.72
C SER A 168 16.27 4.43 -53.57
N LEU A 169 15.83 5.56 -53.01
CA LEU A 169 15.04 6.57 -53.73
C LEU A 169 15.89 7.39 -54.70
N SER A 170 17.16 7.66 -54.38
CA SER A 170 18.08 8.39 -55.29
C SER A 170 18.47 7.57 -56.51
N ASN A 171 18.53 6.25 -56.41
CA ASN A 171 18.79 5.37 -57.55
C ASN A 171 17.57 5.15 -58.46
N LEU A 172 16.35 5.38 -57.99
CA LEU A 172 15.14 5.31 -58.81
C LEU A 172 14.85 6.60 -59.58
N GLY A 173 15.43 7.73 -59.16
CA GLY A 173 15.22 9.06 -59.75
C GLY A 173 16.22 9.50 -60.83
N LEU A 174 17.27 8.71 -61.07
CA LEU A 174 18.33 9.01 -62.08
C LEU A 174 18.29 8.11 -63.32
N GLY A 175 17.10 7.64 -63.66
CA GLY A 175 16.87 6.84 -64.86
C GLY A 175 16.14 7.66 -65.94
N ILE A 176 16.56 8.91 -66.24
CA ILE A 176 16.23 9.65 -67.47
C ILE A 176 17.51 10.28 -68.01
#